data_ab1f15543babc0cf9ce6c50ef963709e
#
_entry.id   ab1f15543babc0cf9ce6c50ef963709e
#
_cell.length_a   1.000
_cell.length_b   1.000
_cell.length_c   1.000
_cell.angle_alpha   90.00
_cell.angle_beta   90.00
_cell.angle_gamma   90.00
#
_symmetry.space_group_name_H-M   'P 1'
#
loop_
_entity.id
_entity.type
_entity.pdbx_description
1 polymer ?
#
loop_
_entity_poly.entity_id
_entity_poly.type
_entity_poly.pdbx_seq_one_letter_code
_entity_poly.pdbx_strand_id
1 'polypeptide(L)'
;DQALNRLKFCSNVDPTHDEFNKKVYTKICEIQLKHMKNAKEALLACDRAISIDQNYGEALVNRAKALDSQESYDEALRAWQRAREVLGEGNAEANDGYSRAETALKQSKEKNYYKILGISRSADKKEIKKAYRKLALQWHPDKVKEEDKDKANSMFADIGEAYEVLSDEEKRGKYDRGEAVFENQGGEQRRHNHGFNFGGGGGGNTFTFNFRL
;
A
#
# COMPACT_ATOMS: atom_id res chain seq x y z
N ASP A 1 -0.59 29.38 6.67
CA ASP A 1 -0.43 29.44 8.14
C ASP A 1 -1.40 30.37 8.83
N GLN A 2 -1.68 31.58 8.29
CA GLN A 2 -2.63 32.52 8.92
C GLN A 2 -4.05 31.94 9.03
N ALA A 3 -4.56 31.30 8.00
CA ALA A 3 -5.90 30.70 8.01
C ALA A 3 -6.02 29.61 9.07
N LEU A 4 -5.02 28.75 9.19
CA LEU A 4 -4.96 27.68 10.18
C LEU A 4 -4.94 28.24 11.61
N ASN A 5 -4.13 29.27 11.86
CA ASN A 5 -4.07 29.93 13.17
C ASN A 5 -5.38 30.60 13.56
N ARG A 6 -6.07 31.24 12.59
CA ARG A 6 -7.41 31.82 12.81
C ARG A 6 -8.43 30.74 13.16
N LEU A 7 -8.44 29.61 12.45
CA LEU A 7 -9.36 28.50 12.74
C LEU A 7 -9.09 27.88 14.12
N LYS A 8 -7.82 27.68 14.50
CA LYS A 8 -7.44 27.22 15.84
C LYS A 8 -7.88 28.20 16.92
N PHE A 9 -7.75 29.49 16.68
CA PHE A 9 -8.25 30.53 17.59
C PHE A 9 -9.77 30.42 17.73
N CYS A 10 -10.52 30.36 16.62
CA CYS A 10 -11.98 30.26 16.62
C CYS A 10 -12.50 29.07 17.45
N SER A 11 -11.86 27.89 17.37
CA SER A 11 -12.27 26.72 18.15
C SER A 11 -12.04 26.85 19.65
N ASN A 12 -11.19 27.78 20.07
CA ASN A 12 -10.89 28.06 21.49
C ASN A 12 -11.78 29.15 22.09
N VAL A 13 -12.46 29.96 21.25
CA VAL A 13 -13.29 31.10 21.73
C VAL A 13 -14.56 30.60 22.41
N ASP A 14 -15.22 29.59 21.82
CA ASP A 14 -16.39 28.97 22.44
C ASP A 14 -16.32 27.44 22.27
N PRO A 15 -15.70 26.74 23.22
CA PRO A 15 -15.56 25.28 23.16
C PRO A 15 -16.89 24.54 23.30
N THR A 16 -17.99 25.22 23.68
CA THR A 16 -19.30 24.60 23.85
C THR A 16 -20.18 24.66 22.60
N HIS A 17 -19.75 25.37 21.54
CA HIS A 17 -20.50 25.52 20.32
C HIS A 17 -20.22 24.36 19.33
N ASP A 18 -20.79 23.18 19.62
CA ASP A 18 -20.54 21.92 18.92
C ASP A 18 -20.70 22.01 17.40
N GLU A 19 -21.82 22.59 16.91
CA GLU A 19 -22.12 22.74 15.49
C GLU A 19 -21.09 23.57 14.73
N PHE A 20 -20.54 24.60 15.38
CA PHE A 20 -19.47 25.41 14.80
C PHE A 20 -18.12 24.68 14.88
N ASN A 21 -17.81 24.13 16.04
CA ASN A 21 -16.51 23.54 16.31
C ASN A 21 -16.25 22.31 15.45
N LYS A 22 -17.23 21.43 15.18
CA LYS A 22 -17.04 20.28 14.28
C LYS A 22 -16.68 20.74 12.87
N LYS A 23 -17.28 21.82 12.34
CA LYS A 23 -16.94 22.38 11.02
C LYS A 23 -15.53 22.98 11.00
N VAL A 24 -15.15 23.69 12.07
CA VAL A 24 -13.81 24.28 12.21
C VAL A 24 -12.76 23.18 12.24
N TYR A 25 -12.93 22.15 13.05
CA TYR A 25 -11.97 21.03 13.12
C TYR A 25 -11.88 20.27 11.80
N THR A 26 -13.00 20.07 11.10
CA THR A 26 -12.99 19.45 9.77
C THR A 26 -12.23 20.29 8.76
N LYS A 27 -12.38 21.63 8.83
CA LYS A 27 -11.63 22.54 7.96
C LYS A 27 -10.13 22.58 8.28
N ILE A 28 -9.77 22.48 9.56
CA ILE A 28 -8.37 22.32 9.98
C ILE A 28 -7.80 21.03 9.41
N CYS A 29 -8.54 19.91 9.52
CA CYS A 29 -8.14 18.61 8.96
C CYS A 29 -7.88 18.72 7.46
N GLU A 30 -8.80 19.30 6.70
CA GLU A 30 -8.68 19.51 5.25
C GLU A 30 -7.43 20.33 4.87
N ILE A 31 -7.19 21.44 5.57
CA ILE A 31 -6.02 22.30 5.33
C ILE A 31 -4.72 21.54 5.62
N GLN A 32 -4.66 20.79 6.72
CA GLN A 32 -3.49 19.99 7.08
C GLN A 32 -3.19 18.93 6.02
N LEU A 33 -4.23 18.28 5.44
CA LEU A 33 -4.06 17.32 4.37
C LEU A 33 -3.61 17.95 3.06
N LYS A 34 -4.33 18.97 2.59
CA LYS A 34 -4.15 19.51 1.23
C LYS A 34 -2.92 20.41 1.11
N HIS A 35 -2.68 21.26 2.10
CA HIS A 35 -1.68 22.30 2.00
C HIS A 35 -0.42 22.06 2.82
N MET A 36 -0.57 21.47 4.00
CA MET A 36 0.55 21.23 4.92
C MET A 36 1.15 19.83 4.77
N LYS A 37 0.45 18.92 4.11
CA LYS A 37 0.81 17.49 3.98
C LYS A 37 1.17 16.84 5.32
N ASN A 38 0.48 17.28 6.37
CA ASN A 38 0.68 16.79 7.73
C ASN A 38 -0.48 15.91 8.17
N ALA A 39 -0.41 14.64 7.79
CA ALA A 39 -1.47 13.68 8.06
C ALA A 39 -1.70 13.42 9.56
N LYS A 40 -0.67 13.56 10.41
CA LYS A 40 -0.82 13.39 11.88
C LYS A 40 -1.70 14.50 12.49
N GLU A 41 -1.41 15.75 12.17
CA GLU A 41 -2.22 16.89 12.63
C GLU A 41 -3.63 16.86 12.03
N ALA A 42 -3.75 16.40 10.78
CA ALA A 42 -5.04 16.21 10.15
C ALA A 42 -5.89 15.20 10.93
N LEU A 43 -5.34 14.04 11.28
CA LEU A 43 -6.04 13.04 12.08
C LEU A 43 -6.54 13.61 13.41
N LEU A 44 -5.68 14.31 14.16
CA LEU A 44 -6.07 14.92 15.43
C LEU A 44 -7.25 15.87 15.26
N ALA A 45 -7.26 16.66 14.20
CA ALA A 45 -8.36 17.58 13.93
C ALA A 45 -9.63 16.85 13.52
N CYS A 46 -9.55 15.86 12.64
CA CYS A 46 -10.69 15.04 12.24
C CYS A 46 -11.28 14.26 13.42
N ASP A 47 -10.45 13.68 14.29
CA ASP A 47 -10.90 12.95 15.49
C ASP A 47 -11.65 13.87 16.46
N ARG A 48 -11.22 15.14 16.60
CA ARG A 48 -11.98 16.14 17.38
C ARG A 48 -13.35 16.43 16.77
N ALA A 49 -13.45 16.58 15.45
CA ALA A 49 -14.75 16.77 14.78
C ALA A 49 -15.67 15.56 14.98
N ILE A 50 -15.12 14.34 14.87
CA ILE A 50 -15.86 13.09 15.04
C ILE A 50 -16.27 12.86 16.51
N SER A 51 -15.47 13.34 17.47
CA SER A 51 -15.85 13.26 18.90
C SER A 51 -17.07 14.11 19.23
N ILE A 52 -17.29 15.20 18.50
CA ILE A 52 -18.48 16.05 18.61
C ILE A 52 -19.69 15.40 17.91
N ASP A 53 -19.47 14.90 16.69
CA ASP A 53 -20.51 14.26 15.90
C ASP A 53 -19.95 13.02 15.18
N GLN A 54 -20.26 11.85 15.72
CA GLN A 54 -19.77 10.55 15.23
C GLN A 54 -20.23 10.19 13.82
N ASN A 55 -21.28 10.87 13.32
CA ASN A 55 -21.83 10.66 12.00
C ASN A 55 -21.54 11.84 11.05
N TYR A 56 -20.60 12.71 11.39
CA TYR A 56 -20.24 13.82 10.54
C TYR A 56 -19.41 13.34 9.33
N GLY A 57 -20.10 13.05 8.22
CA GLY A 57 -19.56 12.37 7.04
C GLY A 57 -18.31 13.02 6.45
N GLU A 58 -18.26 14.37 6.39
CA GLU A 58 -17.10 15.10 5.86
C GLU A 58 -15.83 14.86 6.70
N ALA A 59 -15.95 14.83 8.02
CA ALA A 59 -14.83 14.52 8.90
C ALA A 59 -14.38 13.07 8.78
N LEU A 60 -15.33 12.12 8.60
CA LEU A 60 -15.03 10.71 8.39
C LEU A 60 -14.25 10.49 7.09
N VAL A 61 -14.66 11.12 6.00
CA VAL A 61 -13.93 11.07 4.71
C VAL A 61 -12.53 11.66 4.83
N ASN A 62 -12.39 12.83 5.47
CA ASN A 62 -11.08 13.45 5.64
C ASN A 62 -10.16 12.63 6.57
N ARG A 63 -10.71 11.99 7.60
CA ARG A 63 -9.98 11.05 8.45
C ARG A 63 -9.43 9.88 7.66
N ALA A 64 -10.27 9.27 6.82
CA ALA A 64 -9.87 8.16 5.97
C ALA A 64 -8.74 8.57 5.00
N LYS A 65 -8.84 9.74 4.35
CA LYS A 65 -7.77 10.30 3.51
C LYS A 65 -6.46 10.53 4.28
N ALA A 66 -6.55 10.94 5.54
CA ALA A 66 -5.37 11.12 6.38
C ALA A 66 -4.66 9.79 6.66
N LEU A 67 -5.43 8.73 6.94
CA LEU A 67 -4.92 7.39 7.13
C LEU A 67 -4.32 6.79 5.85
N ASP A 68 -4.94 7.02 4.68
CA ASP A 68 -4.35 6.67 3.37
C ASP A 68 -2.97 7.33 3.20
N SER A 69 -2.85 8.61 3.56
CA SER A 69 -1.58 9.34 3.45
C SER A 69 -0.48 8.83 4.37
N GLN A 70 -0.85 8.13 5.45
CA GLN A 70 0.08 7.50 6.40
C GLN A 70 0.37 6.04 6.06
N GLU A 71 -0.21 5.51 4.97
CA GLU A 71 -0.11 4.10 4.61
C GLU A 71 -0.59 3.15 5.72
N SER A 72 -1.51 3.64 6.58
CA SER A 72 -2.13 2.86 7.65
C SER A 72 -3.31 2.05 7.08
N TYR A 73 -2.99 1.08 6.25
CA TYR A 73 -3.94 0.40 5.35
C TYR A 73 -5.16 -0.21 6.05
N ASP A 74 -4.96 -0.92 7.16
CA ASP A 74 -6.06 -1.55 7.91
C ASP A 74 -6.98 -0.50 8.55
N GLU A 75 -6.41 0.58 9.09
CA GLU A 75 -7.19 1.68 9.69
C GLU A 75 -7.89 2.52 8.62
N ALA A 76 -7.23 2.76 7.49
CA ALA A 76 -7.81 3.47 6.36
C ALA A 76 -9.04 2.74 5.81
N LEU A 77 -8.95 1.42 5.62
CA LEU A 77 -10.07 0.60 5.17
C LEU A 77 -11.28 0.71 6.12
N ARG A 78 -11.05 0.59 7.44
CA ARG A 78 -12.11 0.74 8.46
C ARG A 78 -12.71 2.14 8.45
N ALA A 79 -11.89 3.17 8.28
CA ALA A 79 -12.35 4.56 8.22
C ALA A 79 -13.21 4.82 6.98
N TRP A 80 -12.80 4.30 5.81
CA TRP A 80 -13.61 4.38 4.58
C TRP A 80 -14.90 3.58 4.68
N GLN A 81 -14.86 2.39 5.29
CA GLN A 81 -16.08 1.62 5.56
C GLN A 81 -17.05 2.43 6.41
N ARG A 82 -16.58 3.06 7.49
CA ARG A 82 -17.43 3.90 8.36
C ARG A 82 -17.99 5.12 7.61
N ALA A 83 -17.18 5.78 6.79
CA ALA A 83 -17.65 6.89 5.97
C ALA A 83 -18.75 6.45 5.00
N ARG A 84 -18.62 5.27 4.38
CA ARG A 84 -19.63 4.69 3.47
C ARG A 84 -20.93 4.32 4.19
N GLU A 85 -20.85 3.77 5.40
CA GLU A 85 -22.03 3.46 6.22
C GLU A 85 -22.85 4.71 6.56
N VAL A 86 -22.17 5.81 6.88
CA VAL A 86 -22.82 7.07 7.27
C VAL A 86 -23.36 7.85 6.06
N LEU A 87 -22.59 7.90 4.97
CA LEU A 87 -22.96 8.68 3.78
C LEU A 87 -23.89 7.93 2.82
N GLY A 88 -24.00 6.60 3.01
CA GLY A 88 -24.82 5.74 2.16
C GLY A 88 -24.14 5.29 0.87
N GLU A 89 -24.69 4.26 0.26
CA GLU A 89 -24.13 3.60 -0.94
C GLU A 89 -24.08 4.50 -2.17
N GLY A 90 -24.84 5.59 -2.20
CA GLY A 90 -24.84 6.56 -3.31
C GLY A 90 -23.65 7.52 -3.29
N ASN A 91 -22.84 7.53 -2.25
CA ASN A 91 -21.71 8.45 -2.16
C ASN A 91 -20.48 7.89 -2.91
N ALA A 92 -20.21 8.47 -4.10
CA ALA A 92 -19.14 8.04 -4.97
C ALA A 92 -17.75 8.14 -4.30
N GLU A 93 -17.48 9.22 -3.55
CA GLU A 93 -16.19 9.44 -2.91
C GLU A 93 -15.88 8.38 -1.84
N ALA A 94 -16.87 8.03 -1.02
CA ALA A 94 -16.71 7.01 0.01
C ALA A 94 -16.53 5.61 -0.59
N ASN A 95 -17.26 5.29 -1.67
CA ASN A 95 -17.13 4.02 -2.36
C ASN A 95 -15.77 3.87 -3.06
N ASP A 96 -15.34 4.90 -3.77
CA ASP A 96 -14.02 4.91 -4.44
C ASP A 96 -12.88 4.84 -3.42
N GLY A 97 -13.02 5.56 -2.29
CA GLY A 97 -12.08 5.53 -1.20
C GLY A 97 -11.96 4.14 -0.59
N TYR A 98 -13.09 3.49 -0.32
CA TYR A 98 -13.13 2.12 0.20
C TYR A 98 -12.45 1.12 -0.75
N SER A 99 -12.79 1.16 -2.04
CA SER A 99 -12.20 0.25 -3.04
C SER A 99 -10.69 0.43 -3.17
N ARG A 100 -10.21 1.69 -3.13
CA ARG A 100 -8.77 1.98 -3.14
C ARG A 100 -8.07 1.48 -1.87
N ALA A 101 -8.67 1.69 -0.70
CA ALA A 101 -8.11 1.23 0.58
C ALA A 101 -8.06 -0.30 0.66
N GLU A 102 -9.10 -1.00 0.18
CA GLU A 102 -9.14 -2.46 0.08
C GLU A 102 -8.01 -2.99 -0.81
N THR A 103 -7.83 -2.39 -1.98
CA THR A 103 -6.75 -2.74 -2.91
C THR A 103 -5.37 -2.46 -2.29
N ALA A 104 -5.20 -1.30 -1.64
CA ALA A 104 -3.95 -0.94 -0.98
C ALA A 104 -3.61 -1.88 0.17
N LEU A 105 -4.61 -2.27 0.98
CA LEU A 105 -4.42 -3.25 2.05
C LEU A 105 -4.02 -4.62 1.51
N LYS A 106 -4.68 -5.08 0.44
CA LYS A 106 -4.32 -6.33 -0.22
C LYS A 106 -2.89 -6.29 -0.73
N GLN A 107 -2.51 -5.22 -1.43
CA GLN A 107 -1.14 -5.00 -1.92
C GLN A 107 -0.11 -4.89 -0.79
N SER A 108 -0.49 -4.36 0.37
CA SER A 108 0.42 -4.26 1.52
C SER A 108 0.69 -5.61 2.19
N LYS A 109 -0.26 -6.53 2.11
CA LYS A 109 -0.14 -7.92 2.61
C LYS A 109 0.55 -8.84 1.60
N GLU A 110 0.48 -8.50 0.32
CA GLU A 110 1.22 -9.16 -0.74
C GLU A 110 2.67 -8.65 -0.76
N LYS A 111 3.57 -9.46 -1.32
CA LYS A 111 4.97 -9.06 -1.50
C LYS A 111 5.04 -7.79 -2.36
N ASN A 112 5.62 -6.73 -1.81
CA ASN A 112 5.84 -5.51 -2.59
C ASN A 112 7.04 -5.70 -3.53
N TYR A 113 6.78 -6.12 -4.75
CA TYR A 113 7.80 -6.44 -5.75
C TYR A 113 8.69 -5.26 -6.11
N TYR A 114 8.17 -4.02 -6.13
CA TYR A 114 8.99 -2.83 -6.34
C TYR A 114 9.97 -2.60 -5.18
N LYS A 115 9.52 -2.81 -3.94
CA LYS A 115 10.37 -2.70 -2.75
C LYS A 115 11.41 -3.82 -2.68
N ILE A 116 11.03 -5.04 -3.07
CA ILE A 116 11.97 -6.18 -3.14
C ILE A 116 13.10 -5.87 -4.12
N LEU A 117 12.80 -5.34 -5.30
CA LEU A 117 13.82 -4.94 -6.27
C LEU A 117 14.49 -3.60 -5.95
N GLY A 118 13.99 -2.83 -4.99
CA GLY A 118 14.53 -1.51 -4.63
C GLY A 118 14.39 -0.47 -5.73
N ILE A 119 13.28 -0.50 -6.48
CA ILE A 119 13.00 0.37 -7.62
C ILE A 119 11.70 1.17 -7.43
N SER A 120 11.55 2.26 -8.21
CA SER A 120 10.31 3.03 -8.26
C SER A 120 9.18 2.25 -8.96
N ARG A 121 7.92 2.55 -8.60
CA ARG A 121 6.75 2.06 -9.36
C ARG A 121 6.73 2.55 -10.82
N SER A 122 7.44 3.64 -11.13
CA SER A 122 7.60 4.18 -12.48
C SER A 122 8.80 3.60 -13.25
N ALA A 123 9.52 2.61 -12.67
CA ALA A 123 10.69 2.02 -13.27
C ALA A 123 10.41 1.39 -14.65
N ASP A 124 11.31 1.61 -15.60
CA ASP A 124 11.24 1.01 -16.91
C ASP A 124 11.77 -0.44 -16.92
N LYS A 125 11.56 -1.16 -18.03
CA LYS A 125 12.02 -2.55 -18.18
C LYS A 125 13.53 -2.71 -18.02
N LYS A 126 14.33 -1.69 -18.38
CA LYS A 126 15.80 -1.75 -18.27
C LYS A 126 16.21 -1.61 -16.81
N GLU A 127 15.56 -0.73 -16.06
CA GLU A 127 15.77 -0.52 -14.62
C GLU A 127 15.40 -1.79 -13.84
N ILE A 128 14.23 -2.39 -14.11
CA ILE A 128 13.78 -3.65 -13.51
C ILE A 128 14.83 -4.75 -13.74
N LYS A 129 15.28 -4.94 -14.99
CA LYS A 129 16.30 -5.95 -15.33
C LYS A 129 17.64 -5.69 -14.66
N LYS A 130 18.07 -4.43 -14.57
CA LYS A 130 19.32 -4.03 -13.90
C LYS A 130 19.26 -4.31 -12.40
N ALA A 131 18.16 -3.95 -11.75
CA ALA A 131 17.94 -4.20 -10.32
C ALA A 131 17.95 -5.71 -10.01
N TYR A 132 17.20 -6.49 -10.78
CA TYR A 132 17.19 -7.95 -10.67
C TYR A 132 18.59 -8.54 -10.74
N ARG A 133 19.39 -8.23 -11.79
CA ARG A 133 20.74 -8.76 -11.97
C ARG A 133 21.65 -8.43 -10.77
N LYS A 134 21.58 -7.19 -10.27
CA LYS A 134 22.36 -6.75 -9.12
C LYS A 134 22.02 -7.57 -7.87
N LEU A 135 20.72 -7.70 -7.56
CA LEU A 135 20.25 -8.41 -6.37
C LEU A 135 20.44 -9.93 -6.48
N ALA A 136 20.23 -10.53 -7.63
CA ALA A 136 20.46 -11.94 -7.88
C ALA A 136 21.94 -12.33 -7.68
N LEU A 137 22.88 -11.45 -8.07
CA LEU A 137 24.31 -11.65 -7.81
C LEU A 137 24.67 -11.47 -6.32
N GLN A 138 24.00 -10.58 -5.62
CA GLN A 138 24.24 -10.29 -4.20
C GLN A 138 23.70 -11.42 -3.29
N TRP A 139 22.54 -11.96 -3.62
CA TRP A 139 21.83 -12.98 -2.82
C TRP A 139 21.98 -14.39 -3.39
N HIS A 140 22.99 -14.61 -4.27
CA HIS A 140 23.23 -15.95 -4.81
C HIS A 140 23.67 -16.90 -3.71
N PRO A 141 23.01 -18.09 -3.56
CA PRO A 141 23.33 -19.03 -2.48
C PRO A 141 24.81 -19.44 -2.38
N ASP A 142 25.50 -19.51 -3.55
CA ASP A 142 26.92 -19.88 -3.60
C ASP A 142 27.88 -18.76 -3.14
N LYS A 143 27.36 -17.54 -2.95
CA LYS A 143 28.18 -16.37 -2.56
C LYS A 143 28.01 -15.95 -1.12
N VAL A 144 27.07 -16.54 -0.41
CA VAL A 144 26.78 -16.25 1.00
C VAL A 144 27.37 -17.32 1.89
N LYS A 145 27.63 -16.98 3.16
CA LYS A 145 28.08 -17.93 4.16
C LYS A 145 27.00 -18.95 4.47
N GLU A 146 27.41 -20.14 4.94
CA GLU A 146 26.49 -21.23 5.28
C GLU A 146 25.36 -20.80 6.23
N GLU A 147 25.71 -19.96 7.23
CA GLU A 147 24.80 -19.42 8.25
C GLU A 147 23.68 -18.56 7.65
N ASP A 148 23.90 -17.94 6.49
CA ASP A 148 22.97 -17.03 5.82
C ASP A 148 22.23 -17.68 4.62
N LYS A 149 22.50 -18.95 4.33
CA LYS A 149 21.94 -19.63 3.13
C LYS A 149 20.41 -19.64 3.09
N ASP A 150 19.76 -19.92 4.20
CA ASP A 150 18.29 -19.96 4.23
C ASP A 150 17.68 -18.59 3.93
N LYS A 151 18.27 -17.54 4.48
CA LYS A 151 17.89 -16.16 4.21
C LYS A 151 18.16 -15.77 2.75
N ALA A 152 19.32 -16.19 2.23
CA ALA A 152 19.68 -15.93 0.83
C ALA A 152 18.73 -16.65 -0.13
N ASN A 153 18.38 -17.90 0.14
CA ASN A 153 17.41 -18.67 -0.65
C ASN A 153 16.04 -17.98 -0.68
N SER A 154 15.55 -17.54 0.49
CA SER A 154 14.26 -16.82 0.58
C SER A 154 14.31 -15.52 -0.20
N MET A 155 15.36 -14.69 -0.01
CA MET A 155 15.53 -13.43 -0.73
C MET A 155 15.70 -13.64 -2.24
N PHE A 156 16.43 -14.66 -2.65
CA PHE A 156 16.62 -14.98 -4.07
C PHE A 156 15.31 -15.40 -4.74
N ALA A 157 14.49 -16.19 -4.04
CA ALA A 157 13.15 -16.56 -4.50
C ALA A 157 12.24 -15.33 -4.64
N ASP A 158 12.24 -14.44 -3.64
CA ASP A 158 11.46 -13.20 -3.67
C ASP A 158 11.89 -12.25 -4.80
N ILE A 159 13.20 -12.13 -5.06
CA ILE A 159 13.77 -11.36 -6.16
C ILE A 159 13.36 -11.94 -7.52
N GLY A 160 13.37 -13.26 -7.64
CA GLY A 160 12.94 -13.97 -8.86
C GLY A 160 11.47 -13.76 -9.17
N GLU A 161 10.60 -13.92 -8.16
CA GLU A 161 9.17 -13.69 -8.26
C GLU A 161 8.85 -12.23 -8.62
N ALA A 162 9.51 -11.27 -7.96
CA ALA A 162 9.36 -9.85 -8.27
C ALA A 162 9.75 -9.52 -9.72
N TYR A 163 10.83 -10.10 -10.21
CA TYR A 163 11.24 -9.92 -11.60
C TYR A 163 10.25 -10.56 -12.60
N GLU A 164 9.77 -11.76 -12.31
CA GLU A 164 8.77 -12.44 -13.17
C GLU A 164 7.52 -11.58 -13.35
N VAL A 165 7.01 -11.01 -12.25
CA VAL A 165 5.80 -10.18 -12.28
C VAL A 165 6.05 -8.83 -12.96
N LEU A 166 7.13 -8.13 -12.59
CA LEU A 166 7.36 -6.75 -13.04
C LEU A 166 7.95 -6.65 -14.45
N SER A 167 8.60 -7.70 -14.97
CA SER A 167 9.17 -7.70 -16.33
C SER A 167 8.13 -7.95 -17.40
N ASP A 168 7.03 -8.60 -17.08
CA ASP A 168 5.89 -8.88 -17.97
C ASP A 168 4.84 -7.78 -17.83
N GLU A 169 4.45 -7.14 -18.93
CA GLU A 169 3.52 -6.00 -18.91
C GLU A 169 2.12 -6.38 -18.44
N GLU A 170 1.64 -7.58 -18.81
CA GLU A 170 0.31 -8.04 -18.40
C GLU A 170 0.28 -8.38 -16.91
N LYS A 171 1.27 -9.14 -16.40
CA LYS A 171 1.40 -9.48 -15.00
C LYS A 171 1.60 -8.24 -14.14
N ARG A 172 2.46 -7.32 -14.58
CA ARG A 172 2.67 -6.03 -13.90
C ARG A 172 1.37 -5.23 -13.84
N GLY A 173 0.63 -5.17 -14.95
CA GLY A 173 -0.67 -4.48 -14.99
C GLY A 173 -1.69 -5.09 -14.02
N LYS A 174 -1.78 -6.43 -13.95
CA LYS A 174 -2.63 -7.12 -12.97
C LYS A 174 -2.20 -6.81 -11.54
N TYR A 175 -0.90 -6.91 -11.24
CA TYR A 175 -0.34 -6.59 -9.94
C TYR A 175 -0.61 -5.14 -9.51
N ASP A 176 -0.41 -4.18 -10.42
CA ASP A 176 -0.64 -2.75 -10.15
C ASP A 176 -2.12 -2.42 -9.88
N ARG A 177 -3.06 -3.21 -10.43
CA ARG A 177 -4.50 -3.12 -10.14
C ARG A 177 -4.95 -3.94 -8.93
N GLY A 178 -4.04 -4.68 -8.27
CA GLY A 178 -4.39 -5.56 -7.16
C GLY A 178 -5.14 -6.84 -7.57
N GLU A 179 -5.06 -7.21 -8.84
CA GLU A 179 -5.61 -8.46 -9.36
C GLU A 179 -4.67 -9.65 -9.08
N ALA A 180 -5.21 -10.86 -9.02
CA ALA A 180 -4.38 -12.05 -8.87
C ALA A 180 -3.46 -12.22 -10.10
N VAL A 181 -2.14 -12.23 -9.85
CA VAL A 181 -1.13 -12.36 -10.91
C VAL A 181 -0.92 -13.82 -11.28
N PHE A 182 -1.03 -14.71 -10.30
CA PHE A 182 -0.92 -16.14 -10.48
C PHE A 182 -2.33 -16.74 -10.39
N GLU A 183 -2.82 -17.37 -11.46
CA GLU A 183 -4.09 -18.09 -11.43
C GLU A 183 -4.02 -19.20 -10.39
N ASN A 184 -5.01 -19.23 -9.46
CA ASN A 184 -5.20 -20.31 -8.53
C ASN A 184 -5.60 -21.58 -9.30
N GLN A 185 -4.63 -22.34 -9.78
CA GLN A 185 -4.89 -23.72 -10.21
C GLN A 185 -5.17 -24.56 -8.95
N GLY A 186 -6.46 -24.74 -8.66
CA GLY A 186 -7.01 -25.82 -7.84
C GLY A 186 -6.48 -25.93 -6.41
N GLY A 187 -7.38 -25.75 -5.45
CA GLY A 187 -7.12 -25.84 -4.00
C GLY A 187 -6.28 -27.06 -3.60
N GLU A 188 -5.07 -26.77 -3.20
CA GLU A 188 -4.30 -27.52 -2.23
C GLU A 188 -3.35 -26.56 -1.56
N GLN A 189 -3.33 -26.59 -0.22
CA GLN A 189 -2.39 -25.85 0.60
C GLN A 189 -0.95 -26.17 0.15
N ARG A 190 -0.46 -25.47 -0.85
CA ARG A 190 0.96 -25.53 -1.17
C ARG A 190 1.69 -24.68 -0.14
N ARG A 191 2.15 -25.36 0.93
CA ARG A 191 3.34 -24.96 1.67
C ARG A 191 4.36 -24.52 0.60
N HIS A 192 4.79 -23.28 0.67
CA HIS A 192 5.77 -22.66 -0.25
C HIS A 192 7.09 -23.44 -0.21
N ASN A 193 7.12 -24.54 -0.94
CA ASN A 193 8.37 -25.23 -1.27
C ASN A 193 8.63 -24.95 -2.76
N HIS A 194 8.84 -23.66 -3.12
CA HIS A 194 9.45 -23.31 -4.38
C HIS A 194 10.95 -23.56 -4.26
N GLY A 195 11.31 -24.84 -4.18
CA GLY A 195 12.64 -25.27 -4.53
C GLY A 195 12.81 -24.95 -6.03
N PHE A 196 13.50 -23.90 -6.36
CA PHE A 196 14.08 -23.71 -7.67
C PHE A 196 15.03 -24.87 -7.90
N ASN A 197 14.54 -25.93 -8.60
CA ASN A 197 15.37 -27.05 -8.99
C ASN A 197 16.33 -26.56 -10.08
N PHE A 198 17.50 -26.16 -9.66
CA PHE A 198 18.62 -25.89 -10.51
C PHE A 198 19.32 -27.21 -10.83
N GLY A 199 18.78 -27.95 -11.80
CA GLY A 199 19.48 -29.13 -12.30
C GLY A 199 18.59 -30.32 -12.68
N GLY A 200 18.40 -30.53 -13.97
CA GLY A 200 18.27 -31.87 -14.57
C GLY A 200 16.85 -32.44 -14.71
N GLY A 201 16.28 -32.33 -15.90
CA GLY A 201 15.51 -33.39 -16.57
C GLY A 201 14.06 -33.55 -16.20
N GLY A 202 13.13 -33.11 -17.09
CA GLY A 202 11.78 -33.65 -17.20
C GLY A 202 10.66 -32.64 -17.14
N GLY A 203 10.20 -32.17 -18.29
CA GLY A 203 8.84 -31.77 -18.64
C GLY A 203 8.08 -30.81 -17.72
N GLY A 204 8.22 -29.52 -17.93
CA GLY A 204 7.37 -28.48 -17.34
C GLY A 204 8.15 -27.15 -17.38
N ASN A 205 7.60 -26.13 -18.00
CA ASN A 205 8.15 -24.81 -18.27
C ASN A 205 9.36 -24.39 -17.40
N THR A 206 10.53 -24.80 -17.84
CA THR A 206 11.80 -24.45 -17.19
C THR A 206 12.29 -23.16 -17.84
N PHE A 207 12.22 -22.03 -17.13
CA PHE A 207 12.91 -20.81 -17.55
C PHE A 207 14.42 -21.01 -17.35
N THR A 208 15.10 -21.37 -18.42
CA THR A 208 16.56 -21.45 -18.45
C THR A 208 17.13 -20.05 -18.66
N PHE A 209 17.67 -19.46 -17.61
CA PHE A 209 18.42 -18.21 -17.74
C PHE A 209 19.85 -18.53 -18.20
N ASN A 210 20.13 -18.33 -19.49
CA ASN A 210 21.48 -18.36 -20.01
C ASN A 210 22.23 -17.06 -19.65
N PHE A 211 23.07 -17.11 -18.63
CA PHE A 211 24.05 -16.07 -18.38
C PHE A 211 25.23 -16.29 -19.34
N ARG A 212 25.31 -15.49 -20.41
CA ARG A 212 26.55 -15.27 -21.14
C ARG A 212 27.27 -14.12 -20.46
N LEU A 213 28.40 -14.46 -19.81
CA LEU A 213 29.37 -13.50 -19.28
C LEU A 213 29.99 -12.71 -20.42
#